data_1032ed884cdee12ea24284df0260947b
#
_entry.id   1032ed884cdee12ea24284df0260947b
#
_cell.length_a   1.000
_cell.length_b   1.000
_cell.length_c   1.000
_cell.angle_alpha   90.00
_cell.angle_beta   90.00
_cell.angle_gamma   90.00
#
_symmetry.space_group_name_H-M   'P 1'
#
loop_
_entity.id
_entity.type
_entity.pdbx_description
1 polymer ?
#
loop_
_entity_poly.entity_id
_entity_poly.type
_entity_poly.pdbx_seq_one_letter_code
_entity_poly.pdbx_strand_id
1 'polypeptide(L)'
;MCKFFSLIVVLLIYNIAFSQTEKDNYKQVSTKFVSFFNESKNDSIVSMFSSEMNAALPLDKFIQVTAGLKLQLGSIKKIRFVRLQSASALYETTFDNAVLGMTITLNPKNEIAGLLFKPYTEAKEIIRNTTKMKLPFKGEWSVTWGGDTKEQNYHVESVAQKNAFDFLIYDEKGLTHKGTGEANEDYYAFGKELYAPCDGEVVLVVDGVKDNIPGVLNPIYIPGNTVIIKTANGEFAFFAHFKQHSIVVKQGQKVTTGALLGLCGNSGNSSEAHLHFHLQNVEDMTKATGAKCFFDQLRVNGVLKSDYSPVKGEKIEAAN
;
A
#
# COMPACT_ATOMS: atom_id res chain seq x y z
N MET A 1 24.00 -57.25 -6.40
CA MET A 1 22.83 -56.52 -5.96
C MET A 1 23.28 -55.34 -5.09
N CYS A 2 23.42 -54.17 -5.68
CA CYS A 2 23.81 -52.96 -4.95
C CYS A 2 22.55 -52.14 -4.74
N LYS A 3 22.13 -51.96 -3.46
CA LYS A 3 20.97 -51.12 -3.13
C LYS A 3 21.43 -49.67 -2.99
N PHE A 4 20.98 -48.81 -3.94
CA PHE A 4 21.10 -47.38 -3.80
C PHE A 4 20.07 -46.88 -2.78
N PHE A 5 20.54 -46.31 -1.68
CA PHE A 5 19.73 -45.52 -0.75
C PHE A 5 19.69 -44.08 -1.25
N SER A 6 18.54 -43.65 -1.77
CA SER A 6 18.30 -42.23 -2.07
C SER A 6 18.02 -41.49 -0.78
N LEU A 7 18.93 -40.62 -0.39
CA LEU A 7 18.76 -39.67 0.70
C LEU A 7 17.93 -38.48 0.21
N ILE A 8 16.65 -38.41 0.58
CA ILE A 8 15.80 -37.24 0.32
C ILE A 8 16.13 -36.19 1.39
N VAL A 9 16.89 -35.18 1.00
CA VAL A 9 17.09 -33.97 1.82
C VAL A 9 15.89 -33.08 1.67
N VAL A 10 15.02 -33.06 2.68
CA VAL A 10 13.92 -32.08 2.76
C VAL A 10 14.51 -30.75 3.24
N LEU A 11 14.75 -29.82 2.32
CA LEU A 11 15.09 -28.45 2.65
C LEU A 11 13.83 -27.75 3.18
N LEU A 12 13.72 -27.61 4.49
CA LEU A 12 12.76 -26.72 5.14
C LEU A 12 13.17 -25.27 4.84
N ILE A 13 12.53 -24.67 3.84
CA ILE A 13 12.67 -23.25 3.57
C ILE A 13 11.87 -22.52 4.66
N TYR A 14 12.56 -22.04 5.68
CA TYR A 14 11.99 -21.07 6.62
C TYR A 14 11.80 -19.73 5.86
N ASN A 15 10.55 -19.40 5.53
CA ASN A 15 10.20 -18.05 5.12
C ASN A 15 10.38 -17.12 6.33
N ILE A 16 11.53 -16.44 6.40
CA ILE A 16 11.75 -15.37 7.36
C ILE A 16 10.97 -14.18 6.82
N ALA A 17 9.80 -13.92 7.37
CA ALA A 17 9.12 -12.65 7.18
C ALA A 17 10.04 -11.56 7.72
N PHE A 18 10.58 -10.70 6.86
CA PHE A 18 11.31 -9.51 7.27
C PHE A 18 10.33 -8.54 7.91
N SER A 19 10.10 -8.68 9.22
CA SER A 19 9.52 -7.61 10.02
C SER A 19 10.49 -6.42 9.97
N GLN A 20 9.98 -5.22 9.65
CA GLN A 20 10.80 -4.02 9.74
C GLN A 20 11.35 -3.90 11.16
N THR A 21 12.67 -3.77 11.27
CA THR A 21 13.31 -3.57 12.57
C THR A 21 13.11 -2.13 13.02
N GLU A 22 12.70 -1.95 14.26
CA GLU A 22 12.59 -0.62 14.87
C GLU A 22 13.98 0.04 14.90
N LYS A 23 14.06 1.30 14.46
CA LYS A 23 15.31 2.07 14.52
C LYS A 23 15.57 2.52 15.96
N ASP A 24 16.83 2.51 16.40
CA ASP A 24 17.25 2.81 17.76
C ASP A 24 16.78 4.20 18.26
N ASN A 25 16.80 5.22 17.42
CA ASN A 25 16.31 6.55 17.77
C ASN A 25 14.80 6.54 18.11
N TYR A 26 13.98 5.82 17.34
CA TYR A 26 12.55 5.68 17.62
C TYR A 26 12.30 4.90 18.91
N LYS A 27 13.05 3.82 19.12
CA LYS A 27 12.98 3.01 20.33
C LYS A 27 13.31 3.83 21.58
N GLN A 28 14.38 4.66 21.52
CA GLN A 28 14.76 5.54 22.62
C GLN A 28 13.68 6.58 22.94
N VAL A 29 13.15 7.26 21.88
CA VAL A 29 12.13 8.29 22.03
C VAL A 29 10.83 7.71 22.56
N SER A 30 10.35 6.61 22.00
CA SER A 30 9.09 5.95 22.42
C SER A 30 9.18 5.44 23.88
N THR A 31 10.32 4.86 24.26
CA THR A 31 10.55 4.39 25.65
C THR A 31 10.53 5.54 26.64
N LYS A 32 11.23 6.65 26.34
CA LYS A 32 11.22 7.86 27.19
C LYS A 32 9.81 8.46 27.28
N PHE A 33 9.11 8.54 26.16
CA PHE A 33 7.74 9.04 26.11
C PHE A 33 6.83 8.23 27.05
N VAL A 34 6.86 6.90 27.00
CA VAL A 34 6.05 6.02 27.84
C VAL A 34 6.37 6.22 29.33
N SER A 35 7.66 6.27 29.68
CA SER A 35 8.08 6.52 31.08
C SER A 35 7.56 7.86 31.59
N PHE A 36 7.81 8.94 30.86
CA PHE A 36 7.39 10.29 31.24
C PHE A 36 5.86 10.45 31.28
N PHE A 37 5.16 9.82 30.29
CA PHE A 37 3.69 9.80 30.30
C PHE A 37 3.14 9.13 31.56
N ASN A 38 3.65 7.96 31.92
CA ASN A 38 3.20 7.24 33.12
C ASN A 38 3.51 7.99 34.40
N GLU A 39 4.64 8.67 34.47
CA GLU A 39 5.07 9.49 35.62
C GLU A 39 4.45 10.90 35.61
N SER A 40 3.63 11.26 34.62
CA SER A 40 3.05 12.60 34.44
C SER A 40 4.08 13.73 34.32
N LYS A 41 5.28 13.42 33.82
CA LYS A 41 6.37 14.35 33.54
C LYS A 41 6.17 15.08 32.23
N ASN A 42 5.12 15.91 32.14
CA ASN A 42 4.73 16.57 30.88
C ASN A 42 5.83 17.53 30.37
N ASP A 43 6.52 18.24 31.25
CA ASP A 43 7.67 19.10 30.87
C ASP A 43 8.76 18.30 30.14
N SER A 44 9.07 17.09 30.67
CA SER A 44 10.06 16.20 30.04
C SER A 44 9.63 15.70 28.69
N ILE A 45 8.34 15.46 28.45
CA ILE A 45 7.83 15.09 27.12
C ILE A 45 7.93 16.29 26.17
N VAL A 46 7.49 17.47 26.61
CA VAL A 46 7.50 18.69 25.80
C VAL A 46 8.94 19.11 25.44
N SER A 47 9.91 18.83 26.32
CA SER A 47 11.34 19.04 25.99
C SER A 47 11.87 18.15 24.87
N MET A 48 11.15 17.09 24.51
CA MET A 48 11.45 16.22 23.36
C MET A 48 10.80 16.69 22.06
N PHE A 49 9.95 17.72 22.08
CA PHE A 49 9.26 18.24 20.91
C PHE A 49 10.17 19.15 20.06
N SER A 50 9.94 19.15 18.75
CA SER A 50 10.52 20.17 17.87
C SER A 50 9.91 21.56 18.19
N SER A 51 10.55 22.61 17.68
CA SER A 51 10.04 23.99 17.83
C SER A 51 8.63 24.14 17.24
N GLU A 52 8.36 23.53 16.10
CA GLU A 52 7.06 23.56 15.41
C GLU A 52 6.00 22.80 16.21
N MET A 53 6.35 21.64 16.76
CA MET A 53 5.45 20.87 17.61
C MET A 53 5.13 21.61 18.91
N ASN A 54 6.12 22.26 19.53
CA ASN A 54 5.93 23.11 20.71
C ASN A 54 5.02 24.29 20.44
N ALA A 55 5.16 24.92 19.27
CA ALA A 55 4.28 26.02 18.85
C ALA A 55 2.84 25.55 18.63
N ALA A 56 2.65 24.35 18.05
CA ALA A 56 1.34 23.78 17.76
C ALA A 56 0.65 23.24 19.03
N LEU A 57 1.42 22.66 19.95
CA LEU A 57 0.92 22.02 21.18
C LEU A 57 1.78 22.45 22.39
N PRO A 58 1.60 23.67 22.91
CA PRO A 58 2.30 24.18 24.08
C PRO A 58 2.02 23.35 25.35
N LEU A 59 2.91 23.46 26.33
CA LEU A 59 2.88 22.67 27.57
C LEU A 59 1.50 22.67 28.28
N ASP A 60 0.87 23.81 28.39
CA ASP A 60 -0.45 23.96 29.03
C ASP A 60 -1.54 23.14 28.33
N LYS A 61 -1.56 23.17 26.98
CA LYS A 61 -2.46 22.36 26.18
C LYS A 61 -2.10 20.88 26.26
N PHE A 62 -0.79 20.56 26.23
CA PHE A 62 -0.32 19.19 26.31
C PHE A 62 -0.71 18.53 27.64
N ILE A 63 -0.62 19.26 28.76
CA ILE A 63 -1.07 18.81 30.08
C ILE A 63 -2.56 18.44 30.06
N GLN A 64 -3.41 19.27 29.42
CA GLN A 64 -4.85 18.99 29.33
C GLN A 64 -5.11 17.70 28.50
N VAL A 65 -4.41 17.53 27.38
CA VAL A 65 -4.54 16.34 26.54
C VAL A 65 -4.10 15.08 27.29
N THR A 66 -2.95 15.11 27.95
CA THR A 66 -2.42 13.94 28.68
C THR A 66 -3.25 13.61 29.91
N ALA A 67 -3.78 14.61 30.62
CA ALA A 67 -4.70 14.40 31.74
C ALA A 67 -6.00 13.71 31.25
N GLY A 68 -6.57 14.16 30.13
CA GLY A 68 -7.74 13.56 29.53
C GLY A 68 -7.49 12.11 29.08
N LEU A 69 -6.36 11.85 28.43
CA LEU A 69 -5.96 10.49 28.03
C LEU A 69 -5.78 9.58 29.25
N LYS A 70 -5.09 10.04 30.29
CA LYS A 70 -4.89 9.26 31.52
C LYS A 70 -6.20 8.96 32.25
N LEU A 71 -7.09 9.91 32.31
CA LEU A 71 -8.40 9.73 32.97
C LEU A 71 -9.23 8.64 32.24
N GLN A 72 -9.21 8.63 30.92
CA GLN A 72 -10.01 7.70 30.12
C GLN A 72 -9.33 6.33 29.94
N LEU A 73 -8.02 6.32 29.71
CA LEU A 73 -7.29 5.14 29.26
C LEU A 73 -6.39 4.53 30.33
N GLY A 74 -6.02 5.29 31.36
CA GLY A 74 -5.06 4.87 32.39
C GLY A 74 -3.60 5.02 31.94
N SER A 75 -2.73 4.20 32.51
CA SER A 75 -1.30 4.17 32.18
C SER A 75 -1.01 3.29 30.97
N ILE A 76 0.08 3.58 30.28
CA ILE A 76 0.58 2.74 29.19
C ILE A 76 1.28 1.52 29.80
N LYS A 77 0.77 0.31 29.52
CA LYS A 77 1.34 -0.97 30.00
C LYS A 77 2.40 -1.52 29.08
N LYS A 78 2.20 -1.34 27.78
CA LYS A 78 3.07 -1.92 26.74
C LYS A 78 2.98 -1.12 25.47
N ILE A 79 4.09 -1.00 24.77
CA ILE A 79 4.13 -0.62 23.35
C ILE A 79 4.76 -1.73 22.54
N ARG A 80 4.28 -1.93 21.32
CA ARG A 80 4.85 -2.84 20.35
C ARG A 80 5.05 -2.07 19.05
N PHE A 81 6.28 -2.00 18.57
CA PHE A 81 6.56 -1.42 17.26
C PHE A 81 5.82 -2.22 16.17
N VAL A 82 5.10 -1.51 15.31
CA VAL A 82 4.34 -2.08 14.20
C VAL A 82 5.09 -1.87 12.89
N ARG A 83 5.43 -0.60 12.57
CA ARG A 83 6.13 -0.25 11.34
C ARG A 83 6.71 1.17 11.39
N LEU A 84 7.64 1.42 10.48
CA LEU A 84 8.13 2.77 10.16
C LEU A 84 7.71 3.11 8.72
N GLN A 85 7.11 4.27 8.54
CA GLN A 85 6.73 4.79 7.23
C GLN A 85 7.20 6.23 7.10
N SER A 86 8.09 6.50 6.16
CA SER A 86 8.80 7.78 6.07
C SER A 86 9.48 8.12 7.40
N ALA A 87 9.10 9.23 8.04
CA ALA A 87 9.62 9.66 9.34
C ALA A 87 8.67 9.36 10.52
N SER A 88 7.68 8.47 10.34
CA SER A 88 6.64 8.18 11.34
C SER A 88 6.67 6.71 11.73
N ALA A 89 6.86 6.43 13.02
CA ALA A 89 6.77 5.10 13.59
C ALA A 89 5.39 4.90 14.24
N LEU A 90 4.74 3.78 13.91
CA LEU A 90 3.48 3.35 14.52
C LEU A 90 3.75 2.30 15.58
N TYR A 91 3.17 2.51 16.74
CA TYR A 91 3.18 1.58 17.88
C TYR A 91 1.75 1.16 18.24
N GLU A 92 1.52 -0.13 18.38
CA GLU A 92 0.39 -0.62 19.15
C GLU A 92 0.65 -0.31 20.62
N THR A 93 -0.21 0.47 21.24
CA THR A 93 -0.05 0.98 22.60
C THR A 93 -1.18 0.48 23.46
N THR A 94 -0.85 -0.44 24.37
CA THR A 94 -1.79 -1.00 25.35
C THR A 94 -1.82 -0.13 26.58
N PHE A 95 -2.96 0.48 26.87
CA PHE A 95 -3.27 1.18 28.12
C PHE A 95 -3.97 0.25 29.10
N ASP A 96 -4.29 0.74 30.31
CA ASP A 96 -5.11 -0.01 31.27
C ASP A 96 -6.48 -0.39 30.70
N ASN A 97 -7.12 0.52 29.94
CA ASN A 97 -8.52 0.40 29.53
C ASN A 97 -8.73 0.26 28.02
N ALA A 98 -7.69 0.42 27.19
CA ALA A 98 -7.84 0.36 25.73
C ALA A 98 -6.52 0.05 25.04
N VAL A 99 -6.62 -0.31 23.74
CA VAL A 99 -5.48 -0.39 22.82
C VAL A 99 -5.63 0.68 21.76
N LEU A 100 -4.62 1.53 21.61
CA LEU A 100 -4.55 2.58 20.59
C LEU A 100 -3.29 2.43 19.72
N GLY A 101 -3.35 2.96 18.52
CA GLY A 101 -2.17 3.23 17.70
C GLY A 101 -1.56 4.57 18.10
N MET A 102 -0.33 4.55 18.59
CA MET A 102 0.49 5.76 18.82
C MET A 102 1.44 5.93 17.63
N THR A 103 1.32 7.06 16.94
CA THR A 103 2.26 7.42 15.88
C THR A 103 3.19 8.51 16.38
N ILE A 104 4.50 8.27 16.29
CA ILE A 104 5.56 9.24 16.61
C ILE A 104 6.29 9.59 15.32
N THR A 105 6.30 10.87 14.96
CA THR A 105 7.08 11.40 13.83
C THR A 105 8.31 12.12 14.37
N LEU A 106 9.49 11.78 13.87
CA LEU A 106 10.74 12.44 14.25
C LEU A 106 11.28 13.31 13.12
N ASN A 107 11.81 14.48 13.50
CA ASN A 107 12.60 15.29 12.57
C ASN A 107 14.07 14.76 12.47
N PRO A 108 14.92 15.31 11.59
CA PRO A 108 16.33 14.89 11.45
C PRO A 108 17.17 15.02 12.71
N LYS A 109 16.72 15.82 13.71
CA LYS A 109 17.38 15.98 15.01
C LYS A 109 16.90 14.99 16.06
N ASN A 110 16.02 14.04 15.68
CA ASN A 110 15.33 13.10 16.58
C ASN A 110 14.39 13.76 17.59
N GLU A 111 13.90 14.97 17.30
CA GLU A 111 12.87 15.63 18.09
C GLU A 111 11.49 15.18 17.59
N ILE A 112 10.51 15.11 18.49
CA ILE A 112 9.11 14.75 18.14
C ILE A 112 8.49 15.92 17.37
N ALA A 113 8.28 15.72 16.07
CA ALA A 113 7.62 16.65 15.17
C ALA A 113 6.13 16.34 14.99
N GLY A 114 5.66 15.18 15.48
CA GLY A 114 4.26 14.79 15.48
C GLY A 114 3.97 13.65 16.44
N LEU A 115 2.83 13.73 17.10
CA LEU A 115 2.32 12.71 18.03
C LEU A 115 0.81 12.56 17.82
N LEU A 116 0.37 11.32 17.57
CA LEU A 116 -1.03 11.04 17.27
C LEU A 116 -1.47 9.73 17.90
N PHE A 117 -2.63 9.74 18.56
CA PHE A 117 -3.32 8.55 19.03
C PHE A 117 -4.60 8.34 18.24
N LYS A 118 -4.81 7.11 17.74
CA LYS A 118 -6.02 6.70 17.03
C LYS A 118 -6.45 5.30 17.48
N PRO A 119 -7.73 4.92 17.34
CA PRO A 119 -8.14 3.54 17.51
C PRO A 119 -7.20 2.62 16.71
N TYR A 120 -6.75 1.54 17.34
CA TYR A 120 -5.87 0.55 16.72
C TYR A 120 -6.61 -0.77 16.57
N THR A 121 -6.64 -1.26 15.35
CA THR A 121 -7.04 -2.63 15.05
C THR A 121 -5.85 -3.26 14.34
N GLU A 122 -5.38 -4.39 14.85
CA GLU A 122 -4.31 -5.13 14.18
C GLU A 122 -4.77 -5.52 12.78
N ALA A 123 -4.07 -5.01 11.78
CA ALA A 123 -4.35 -5.39 10.42
C ALA A 123 -3.91 -6.84 10.23
N LYS A 124 -4.84 -7.73 9.85
CA LYS A 124 -4.52 -9.12 9.54
C LYS A 124 -3.46 -9.12 8.44
N GLU A 125 -2.35 -9.80 8.67
CA GLU A 125 -1.36 -9.98 7.63
C GLU A 125 -1.95 -10.86 6.51
N ILE A 126 -1.89 -10.36 5.29
CA ILE A 126 -2.28 -11.10 4.08
C ILE A 126 -1.01 -11.26 3.24
N ILE A 127 -0.48 -12.46 3.18
CA ILE A 127 0.73 -12.76 2.39
C ILE A 127 0.39 -12.78 0.91
N ARG A 128 -0.76 -13.40 0.55
CA ARG A 128 -1.29 -13.47 -0.81
C ARG A 128 -2.82 -13.48 -0.78
N ASN A 129 -3.44 -13.25 -1.95
CA ASN A 129 -4.90 -13.37 -2.06
C ASN A 129 -5.37 -14.81 -1.85
N THR A 130 -6.55 -14.90 -1.25
CA THR A 130 -7.38 -16.12 -1.18
C THR A 130 -8.59 -16.01 -2.10
N THR A 131 -8.98 -14.77 -2.45
CA THR A 131 -10.00 -14.50 -3.46
C THR A 131 -9.45 -14.82 -4.83
N LYS A 132 -10.19 -15.57 -5.64
CA LYS A 132 -9.86 -15.80 -7.06
C LYS A 132 -9.93 -14.48 -7.82
N MET A 133 -8.86 -14.14 -8.51
CA MET A 133 -8.74 -12.89 -9.24
C MET A 133 -8.55 -13.16 -10.72
N LYS A 134 -9.26 -12.41 -11.57
CA LYS A 134 -9.01 -12.33 -13.01
C LYS A 134 -8.17 -11.10 -13.33
N LEU A 135 -7.58 -11.05 -14.53
CA LEU A 135 -6.92 -9.83 -14.98
C LEU A 135 -7.93 -8.69 -15.07
N PRO A 136 -7.56 -7.47 -14.61
CA PRO A 136 -8.46 -6.33 -14.56
C PRO A 136 -8.61 -5.57 -15.88
N PHE A 137 -8.26 -6.20 -17.00
CA PHE A 137 -8.31 -5.63 -18.34
C PHE A 137 -8.54 -6.72 -19.38
N LYS A 138 -8.80 -6.31 -20.63
CA LYS A 138 -8.89 -7.18 -21.81
C LYS A 138 -7.71 -6.93 -22.74
N GLY A 139 -7.41 -7.92 -23.60
CA GLY A 139 -6.30 -7.88 -24.52
C GLY A 139 -4.95 -8.17 -23.84
N GLU A 140 -3.88 -8.04 -24.63
CA GLU A 140 -2.51 -8.27 -24.16
C GLU A 140 -1.95 -6.99 -23.51
N TRP A 141 -1.42 -7.13 -22.29
CA TRP A 141 -0.68 -6.10 -21.57
C TRP A 141 0.68 -6.66 -21.13
N SER A 142 1.62 -5.78 -20.85
CA SER A 142 2.94 -6.14 -20.36
C SER A 142 3.10 -5.74 -18.90
N VAL A 143 3.80 -6.58 -18.14
CA VAL A 143 4.21 -6.27 -16.76
C VAL A 143 5.49 -5.44 -16.82
N THR A 144 5.36 -4.14 -16.68
CA THR A 144 6.51 -3.22 -16.64
C THR A 144 7.22 -3.29 -15.30
N TRP A 145 6.44 -3.32 -14.23
CA TRP A 145 6.92 -3.56 -12.87
C TRP A 145 6.06 -4.63 -12.21
N GLY A 146 6.69 -5.63 -11.61
CA GLY A 146 6.07 -6.77 -10.95
C GLY A 146 7.13 -7.81 -10.59
N GLY A 147 6.97 -8.48 -9.48
CA GLY A 147 7.94 -9.43 -8.93
C GLY A 147 8.40 -9.05 -7.54
N ASP A 148 9.37 -9.81 -7.00
CA ASP A 148 9.74 -9.79 -5.59
C ASP A 148 11.09 -9.09 -5.32
N THR A 149 11.84 -8.73 -6.36
CA THR A 149 13.14 -8.06 -6.23
C THR A 149 13.09 -6.62 -6.72
N LYS A 150 14.02 -5.79 -6.29
CA LYS A 150 14.08 -4.37 -6.68
C LYS A 150 14.28 -4.18 -8.19
N GLU A 151 15.00 -5.10 -8.83
CA GLU A 151 15.24 -5.09 -10.28
C GLU A 151 13.97 -5.38 -11.07
N GLN A 152 13.08 -6.21 -10.51
CA GLN A 152 11.80 -6.56 -11.12
C GLN A 152 10.71 -5.56 -10.75
N ASN A 153 10.81 -4.92 -9.57
CA ASN A 153 9.71 -4.14 -9.01
C ASN A 153 10.22 -3.11 -7.99
N TYR A 154 10.31 -1.85 -8.38
CA TYR A 154 10.74 -0.79 -7.45
C TYR A 154 9.76 -0.60 -6.28
N HIS A 155 8.49 -1.04 -6.42
CA HIS A 155 7.49 -0.95 -5.37
C HIS A 155 7.82 -1.77 -4.11
N VAL A 156 8.77 -2.71 -4.18
CA VAL A 156 9.23 -3.48 -3.01
C VAL A 156 9.76 -2.59 -1.88
N GLU A 157 10.15 -1.34 -2.19
CA GLU A 157 10.58 -0.35 -1.20
C GLU A 157 9.41 0.28 -0.41
N SER A 158 8.17 0.09 -0.88
CA SER A 158 6.95 0.59 -0.22
C SER A 158 6.19 -0.55 0.45
N VAL A 159 5.97 -0.45 1.76
CA VAL A 159 5.27 -1.50 2.53
C VAL A 159 3.88 -1.80 1.97
N ALA A 160 3.13 -0.76 1.59
CA ALA A 160 1.78 -0.92 1.05
C ALA A 160 1.77 -1.48 -0.38
N GLN A 161 2.78 -1.16 -1.17
CA GLN A 161 2.83 -1.44 -2.60
C GLN A 161 3.86 -2.52 -2.97
N LYS A 162 4.51 -3.16 -2.01
CA LYS A 162 5.65 -4.07 -2.23
C LYS A 162 5.42 -5.17 -3.27
N ASN A 163 4.17 -5.52 -3.56
CA ASN A 163 3.77 -6.52 -4.54
C ASN A 163 2.88 -5.92 -5.65
N ALA A 164 2.99 -4.61 -5.90
CA ALA A 164 2.22 -3.94 -6.93
C ALA A 164 2.70 -4.31 -8.33
N PHE A 165 1.81 -4.10 -9.28
CA PHE A 165 2.08 -4.19 -10.70
C PHE A 165 1.84 -2.84 -11.37
N ASP A 166 2.70 -2.49 -12.32
CA ASP A 166 2.41 -1.49 -13.33
C ASP A 166 2.27 -2.20 -14.68
N PHE A 167 1.06 -2.16 -15.21
CA PHE A 167 0.71 -2.78 -16.49
C PHE A 167 0.64 -1.71 -17.57
N LEU A 168 1.38 -1.93 -18.66
CA LEU A 168 1.42 -1.07 -19.85
C LEU A 168 1.12 -1.87 -21.11
N ILE A 169 0.88 -1.16 -22.21
CA ILE A 169 0.74 -1.75 -23.54
C ILE A 169 1.90 -1.25 -24.41
N TYR A 170 2.62 -2.18 -25.01
CA TYR A 170 3.73 -1.89 -25.91
C TYR A 170 3.41 -2.30 -27.34
N ASP A 171 3.92 -1.56 -28.31
CA ASP A 171 3.93 -1.99 -29.70
C ASP A 171 5.07 -2.99 -29.99
N GLU A 172 5.17 -3.43 -31.25
CA GLU A 172 6.21 -4.36 -31.71
C GLU A 172 7.64 -3.79 -31.62
N LYS A 173 7.79 -2.46 -31.50
CA LYS A 173 9.06 -1.76 -31.36
C LYS A 173 9.43 -1.53 -29.88
N GLY A 174 8.57 -1.92 -28.95
CA GLY A 174 8.78 -1.71 -27.52
C GLY A 174 8.47 -0.28 -27.06
N LEU A 175 7.64 0.47 -27.80
CA LEU A 175 7.16 1.79 -27.42
C LEU A 175 5.78 1.69 -26.76
N THR A 176 5.53 2.52 -25.74
CA THR A 176 4.23 2.61 -25.04
C THR A 176 3.26 3.58 -25.73
N HIS A 177 3.71 4.29 -26.74
CA HIS A 177 2.94 5.31 -27.46
C HIS A 177 3.23 5.31 -28.95
N LYS A 178 2.31 5.86 -29.74
CA LYS A 178 2.48 6.25 -31.13
C LYS A 178 2.95 7.70 -31.21
N GLY A 179 3.59 8.07 -32.30
CA GLY A 179 4.00 9.46 -32.54
C GLY A 179 5.05 9.96 -31.54
N THR A 180 4.91 11.19 -31.08
CA THR A 180 5.88 11.87 -30.20
C THR A 180 5.67 11.51 -28.71
N GLY A 181 4.51 10.98 -28.32
CA GLY A 181 4.16 10.73 -26.91
C GLY A 181 3.91 11.99 -26.09
N GLU A 182 3.66 13.14 -26.72
CA GLU A 182 3.41 14.40 -26.03
C GLU A 182 1.99 14.50 -25.47
N ALA A 183 1.04 13.74 -26.03
CA ALA A 183 -0.35 13.70 -25.59
C ALA A 183 -0.68 12.33 -24.95
N ASN A 184 -1.59 12.33 -23.96
CA ASN A 184 -2.05 11.08 -23.36
C ASN A 184 -2.70 10.15 -24.37
N GLU A 185 -3.38 10.68 -25.36
CA GLU A 185 -4.05 9.94 -26.45
C GLU A 185 -3.07 9.20 -27.38
N ASP A 186 -1.78 9.50 -27.29
CA ASP A 186 -0.74 8.78 -28.03
C ASP A 186 -0.45 7.43 -27.35
N TYR A 187 -0.67 7.30 -26.05
CA TYR A 187 -0.35 6.11 -25.27
C TYR A 187 -1.37 4.98 -25.48
N TYR A 188 -0.90 3.79 -25.74
CA TYR A 188 -1.75 2.63 -26.05
C TYR A 188 -2.64 2.22 -24.88
N ALA A 189 -2.20 2.44 -23.63
CA ALA A 189 -2.96 2.13 -22.44
C ALA A 189 -4.01 3.19 -22.10
N PHE A 190 -3.85 4.45 -22.58
CA PHE A 190 -4.77 5.54 -22.24
C PHE A 190 -6.17 5.29 -22.78
N GLY A 191 -7.18 5.43 -21.93
CA GLY A 191 -8.57 5.20 -22.27
C GLY A 191 -8.99 3.73 -22.41
N LYS A 192 -8.10 2.77 -22.10
CA LYS A 192 -8.46 1.35 -22.05
C LYS A 192 -9.35 1.07 -20.84
N GLU A 193 -10.35 0.22 -21.04
CA GLU A 193 -11.30 -0.18 -20.00
C GLU A 193 -10.63 -1.04 -18.93
N LEU A 194 -10.92 -0.70 -17.67
CA LEU A 194 -10.48 -1.43 -16.49
C LEU A 194 -11.67 -2.06 -15.79
N TYR A 195 -11.51 -3.31 -15.36
CA TYR A 195 -12.59 -4.14 -14.86
C TYR A 195 -12.31 -4.67 -13.46
N ALA A 196 -13.37 -4.98 -12.71
CA ALA A 196 -13.27 -5.64 -11.42
C ALA A 196 -12.66 -7.04 -11.58
N PRO A 197 -11.56 -7.36 -10.88
CA PRO A 197 -10.88 -8.66 -10.99
C PRO A 197 -11.62 -9.76 -10.23
N CYS A 198 -12.52 -9.39 -9.32
CA CYS A 198 -13.30 -10.27 -8.47
C CYS A 198 -14.59 -9.59 -8.01
N ASP A 199 -15.46 -10.36 -7.39
CA ASP A 199 -16.65 -9.82 -6.70
C ASP A 199 -16.20 -9.06 -5.45
N GLY A 200 -16.90 -7.97 -5.12
CA GLY A 200 -16.60 -7.18 -3.93
C GLY A 200 -17.47 -5.94 -3.79
N GLU A 201 -17.10 -5.10 -2.83
CA GLU A 201 -17.72 -3.80 -2.57
C GLU A 201 -16.70 -2.69 -2.85
N VAL A 202 -17.10 -1.69 -3.61
CA VAL A 202 -16.31 -0.48 -3.83
C VAL A 202 -16.29 0.33 -2.55
N VAL A 203 -15.15 0.40 -1.86
CA VAL A 203 -15.02 1.10 -0.57
C VAL A 203 -14.45 2.50 -0.72
N LEU A 204 -13.73 2.78 -1.80
CA LEU A 204 -13.20 4.11 -2.11
C LEU A 204 -13.34 4.40 -3.61
N VAL A 205 -13.77 5.62 -3.92
CA VAL A 205 -13.71 6.22 -5.25
C VAL A 205 -13.14 7.63 -5.12
N VAL A 206 -12.06 7.91 -5.85
CA VAL A 206 -11.56 9.27 -6.09
C VAL A 206 -11.59 9.48 -7.59
N ASP A 207 -12.31 10.50 -8.06
CA ASP A 207 -12.42 10.85 -9.47
C ASP A 207 -12.35 12.38 -9.62
N GLY A 208 -11.86 12.86 -10.76
CA GLY A 208 -11.74 14.29 -11.03
C GLY A 208 -10.31 14.84 -10.92
N VAL A 209 -9.33 14.05 -10.48
CA VAL A 209 -7.90 14.42 -10.58
C VAL A 209 -7.53 14.47 -12.06
N LYS A 210 -7.01 15.63 -12.51
CA LYS A 210 -6.63 15.84 -13.91
C LYS A 210 -5.53 14.87 -14.33
N ASP A 211 -5.63 14.33 -15.55
CA ASP A 211 -4.53 13.61 -16.16
C ASP A 211 -3.32 14.52 -16.37
N ASN A 212 -2.15 14.01 -16.09
CA ASN A 212 -0.88 14.72 -16.26
C ASN A 212 -0.56 14.95 -17.74
N ILE A 213 0.27 15.92 -18.02
CA ILE A 213 1.03 15.95 -19.27
C ILE A 213 2.06 14.82 -19.20
N PRO A 214 2.20 13.97 -20.23
CA PRO A 214 3.20 12.90 -20.22
C PRO A 214 4.59 13.39 -19.81
N GLY A 215 5.26 12.67 -18.92
CA GLY A 215 6.54 13.06 -18.33
C GLY A 215 6.46 13.98 -17.11
N VAL A 216 5.29 14.56 -16.80
CA VAL A 216 5.13 15.49 -15.66
C VAL A 216 4.33 14.81 -14.55
N LEU A 217 4.97 14.62 -13.39
CA LEU A 217 4.36 13.95 -12.23
C LEU A 217 3.54 14.91 -11.37
N ASN A 218 2.46 14.42 -10.74
CA ASN A 218 1.71 15.14 -9.72
C ASN A 218 1.84 14.39 -8.36
N PRO A 219 2.78 14.79 -7.50
CA PRO A 219 3.02 14.10 -6.23
C PRO A 219 2.06 14.48 -5.09
N ILE A 220 1.14 15.44 -5.29
CA ILE A 220 0.24 15.94 -4.24
C ILE A 220 -0.73 14.84 -3.78
N TYR A 221 -1.31 14.12 -4.74
CA TYR A 221 -2.13 12.95 -4.47
C TYR A 221 -1.63 11.78 -5.31
N ILE A 222 -0.71 11.02 -4.74
CA ILE A 222 0.07 9.97 -5.43
C ILE A 222 -0.79 9.01 -6.26
N PRO A 223 -1.91 8.42 -5.74
CA PRO A 223 -2.69 7.46 -6.53
C PRO A 223 -3.48 8.08 -7.68
N GLY A 224 -3.70 9.41 -7.70
CA GLY A 224 -4.59 10.02 -8.68
C GLY A 224 -6.03 9.52 -8.55
N ASN A 225 -6.73 9.40 -9.68
CA ASN A 225 -8.07 8.80 -9.67
C ASN A 225 -7.98 7.32 -9.30
N THR A 226 -8.78 6.89 -8.33
CA THR A 226 -8.57 5.64 -7.59
C THR A 226 -9.89 4.92 -7.36
N VAL A 227 -9.87 3.60 -7.50
CA VAL A 227 -10.93 2.70 -7.03
C VAL A 227 -10.32 1.66 -6.10
N ILE A 228 -10.96 1.41 -4.95
CA ILE A 228 -10.61 0.29 -4.07
C ILE A 228 -11.82 -0.62 -3.93
N ILE A 229 -11.61 -1.92 -4.17
CA ILE A 229 -12.63 -2.96 -3.99
C ILE A 229 -12.24 -3.83 -2.80
N LYS A 230 -13.14 -3.94 -1.82
CA LYS A 230 -13.01 -4.86 -0.69
C LYS A 230 -13.65 -6.19 -1.05
N THR A 231 -12.90 -7.27 -0.97
CA THR A 231 -13.38 -8.63 -1.19
C THR A 231 -14.08 -9.18 0.06
N ALA A 232 -14.86 -10.25 -0.10
CA ALA A 232 -15.48 -10.97 1.03
C ALA A 232 -14.43 -11.54 2.02
N ASN A 233 -13.21 -11.80 1.56
CA ASN A 233 -12.10 -12.30 2.37
C ASN A 233 -11.34 -11.20 3.11
N GLY A 234 -11.75 -9.93 2.96
CA GLY A 234 -11.12 -8.78 3.61
C GLY A 234 -9.82 -8.32 2.95
N GLU A 235 -9.59 -8.68 1.69
CA GLU A 235 -8.53 -8.16 0.85
C GLU A 235 -9.02 -6.90 0.13
N PHE A 236 -8.12 -5.96 -0.15
CA PHE A 236 -8.45 -4.72 -0.82
C PHE A 236 -7.69 -4.63 -2.14
N ALA A 237 -8.42 -4.72 -3.24
CA ALA A 237 -7.89 -4.54 -4.59
C ALA A 237 -7.84 -3.04 -4.91
N PHE A 238 -6.64 -2.52 -5.07
CA PHE A 238 -6.35 -1.10 -5.25
C PHE A 238 -5.98 -0.82 -6.70
N PHE A 239 -6.68 0.14 -7.31
CA PHE A 239 -6.45 0.62 -8.67
C PHE A 239 -6.12 2.10 -8.63
N ALA A 240 -5.07 2.50 -9.31
CA ALA A 240 -4.66 3.90 -9.40
C ALA A 240 -4.57 4.40 -10.84
N HIS A 241 -4.44 5.72 -10.97
CA HIS A 241 -4.18 6.45 -12.21
C HIS A 241 -5.30 6.38 -13.25
N PHE A 242 -6.58 6.19 -12.83
CA PHE A 242 -7.69 6.28 -13.78
C PHE A 242 -7.71 7.63 -14.51
N LYS A 243 -8.25 7.61 -15.73
CA LYS A 243 -8.54 8.81 -16.51
C LYS A 243 -9.53 9.70 -15.78
N GLN A 244 -9.32 11.02 -15.83
CA GLN A 244 -10.22 12.00 -15.22
C GLN A 244 -11.67 11.80 -15.69
N HIS A 245 -12.61 11.78 -14.73
CA HIS A 245 -14.07 11.65 -14.96
C HIS A 245 -14.48 10.39 -15.72
N SER A 246 -13.70 9.30 -15.61
CA SER A 246 -14.00 8.04 -16.29
C SER A 246 -14.55 6.94 -15.40
N ILE A 247 -14.49 7.10 -14.08
CA ILE A 247 -14.93 6.08 -13.14
C ILE A 247 -16.46 6.01 -13.16
N VAL A 248 -17.00 4.79 -13.39
CA VAL A 248 -18.45 4.56 -13.55
C VAL A 248 -19.09 3.89 -12.34
N VAL A 249 -18.30 3.53 -11.33
CA VAL A 249 -18.78 2.93 -10.08
C VAL A 249 -18.80 3.96 -8.95
N LYS A 250 -19.54 3.65 -7.89
CA LYS A 250 -19.70 4.53 -6.72
C LYS A 250 -19.29 3.79 -5.45
N GLN A 251 -18.82 4.54 -4.47
CA GLN A 251 -18.56 4.00 -3.13
C GLN A 251 -19.84 3.37 -2.54
N GLY A 252 -19.68 2.20 -1.93
CA GLY A 252 -20.76 1.36 -1.43
C GLY A 252 -21.40 0.44 -2.49
N GLN A 253 -21.04 0.58 -3.76
CA GLN A 253 -21.55 -0.26 -4.84
C GLN A 253 -20.94 -1.66 -4.76
N LYS A 254 -21.78 -2.71 -4.85
CA LYS A 254 -21.32 -4.08 -5.08
C LYS A 254 -21.03 -4.27 -6.57
N VAL A 255 -19.88 -4.85 -6.86
CA VAL A 255 -19.45 -5.18 -8.22
C VAL A 255 -19.20 -6.68 -8.34
N THR A 256 -19.40 -7.21 -9.53
CA THR A 256 -19.05 -8.59 -9.87
C THR A 256 -17.82 -8.63 -10.76
N THR A 257 -17.15 -9.75 -10.78
CA THR A 257 -15.99 -10.00 -11.67
C THR A 257 -16.31 -9.60 -13.10
N GLY A 258 -15.47 -8.76 -13.71
CA GLY A 258 -15.66 -8.25 -15.06
C GLY A 258 -16.56 -7.00 -15.18
N ALA A 259 -17.09 -6.46 -14.07
CA ALA A 259 -17.79 -5.17 -14.09
C ALA A 259 -16.82 -4.05 -14.49
N LEU A 260 -17.26 -3.15 -15.37
CA LEU A 260 -16.47 -1.97 -15.77
C LEU A 260 -16.31 -1.04 -14.56
N LEU A 261 -15.07 -0.61 -14.30
CA LEU A 261 -14.74 0.35 -13.24
C LEU A 261 -14.52 1.75 -13.78
N GLY A 262 -13.87 1.87 -14.92
CA GLY A 262 -13.48 3.14 -15.56
C GLY A 262 -12.42 2.91 -16.62
N LEU A 263 -11.72 3.97 -16.99
CA LEU A 263 -10.70 3.95 -18.05
C LEU A 263 -9.30 4.20 -17.47
N CYS A 264 -8.29 3.52 -18.00
CA CYS A 264 -6.90 3.77 -17.71
C CYS A 264 -6.51 5.20 -18.10
N GLY A 265 -5.80 5.90 -17.24
CA GLY A 265 -5.39 7.29 -17.42
C GLY A 265 -3.96 7.52 -16.98
N ASN A 266 -3.65 8.81 -16.69
CA ASN A 266 -2.32 9.28 -16.30
C ASN A 266 -2.40 10.28 -15.13
N SER A 267 -3.31 10.08 -14.18
CA SER A 267 -3.51 11.00 -13.05
C SER A 267 -2.61 10.64 -11.86
N GLY A 268 -2.30 11.64 -11.02
CA GLY A 268 -1.49 11.43 -9.82
C GLY A 268 0.02 11.35 -10.10
N ASN A 269 0.76 10.53 -9.34
CA ASN A 269 2.21 10.38 -9.51
C ASN A 269 2.55 9.37 -10.62
N SER A 270 2.11 9.68 -11.82
CA SER A 270 2.23 8.88 -13.03
C SER A 270 2.86 9.70 -14.16
N SER A 271 3.87 9.18 -14.83
CA SER A 271 4.56 9.83 -15.95
C SER A 271 3.95 9.51 -17.31
N GLU A 272 3.24 8.39 -17.42
CA GLU A 272 2.57 7.92 -18.63
C GLU A 272 1.37 7.04 -18.28
N ALA A 273 0.46 6.89 -19.22
CA ALA A 273 -0.75 6.10 -19.00
C ALA A 273 -0.42 4.63 -18.72
N HIS A 274 -0.81 4.15 -17.54
CA HIS A 274 -0.66 2.76 -17.10
C HIS A 274 -1.70 2.39 -16.05
N LEU A 275 -1.91 1.10 -15.83
CA LEU A 275 -2.64 0.61 -14.68
C LEU A 275 -1.66 0.26 -13.57
N HIS A 276 -1.67 1.01 -12.47
CA HIS A 276 -1.10 0.57 -11.21
C HIS A 276 -2.14 -0.26 -10.45
N PHE A 277 -1.78 -1.49 -10.11
CA PHE A 277 -2.65 -2.43 -9.40
C PHE A 277 -1.90 -3.14 -8.28
N HIS A 278 -2.49 -3.16 -7.07
CA HIS A 278 -1.98 -4.00 -5.99
C HIS A 278 -3.09 -4.49 -5.07
N LEU A 279 -2.77 -5.50 -4.26
CA LEU A 279 -3.58 -5.93 -3.13
C LEU A 279 -2.97 -5.42 -1.83
N GLN A 280 -3.85 -5.03 -0.90
CA GLN A 280 -3.45 -4.63 0.44
C GLN A 280 -4.43 -5.16 1.49
N ASN A 281 -3.99 -5.18 2.75
CA ASN A 281 -4.72 -5.81 3.85
C ASN A 281 -5.72 -4.89 4.57
N VAL A 282 -5.69 -3.59 4.32
CA VAL A 282 -6.65 -2.59 4.84
C VAL A 282 -6.90 -1.52 3.79
N GLU A 283 -8.01 -0.78 3.90
CA GLU A 283 -8.40 0.26 2.95
C GLU A 283 -7.39 1.41 2.87
N ASP A 284 -6.93 1.90 4.02
CA ASP A 284 -6.02 3.05 4.13
C ASP A 284 -4.60 2.65 3.70
N MET A 285 -4.16 3.08 2.50
CA MET A 285 -2.83 2.80 1.97
C MET A 285 -1.70 3.24 2.90
N THR A 286 -1.91 4.27 3.72
CA THR A 286 -0.89 4.74 4.68
C THR A 286 -0.65 3.76 5.83
N LYS A 287 -1.58 2.84 6.07
CA LYS A 287 -1.53 1.80 7.10
C LYS A 287 -1.38 0.39 6.53
N ALA A 288 -1.53 0.27 5.23
CA ALA A 288 -1.59 -1.01 4.55
C ALA A 288 -0.24 -1.72 4.49
N THR A 289 -0.34 -3.03 4.35
CA THR A 289 0.75 -3.91 3.91
C THR A 289 0.30 -4.59 2.62
N GLY A 290 1.11 -4.50 1.59
CA GLY A 290 0.84 -5.11 0.29
C GLY A 290 0.85 -6.64 0.36
N ALA A 291 -0.13 -7.27 -0.27
CA ALA A 291 -0.24 -8.71 -0.43
C ALA A 291 0.11 -9.11 -1.87
N LYS A 292 0.72 -10.29 -2.05
CA LYS A 292 1.03 -10.78 -3.39
C LYS A 292 -0.26 -11.22 -4.10
N CYS A 293 -0.49 -10.72 -5.32
CA CYS A 293 -1.65 -11.08 -6.11
C CYS A 293 -1.30 -12.21 -7.09
N PHE A 294 -2.10 -13.29 -7.04
CA PHE A 294 -2.09 -14.38 -7.98
C PHE A 294 -3.40 -14.37 -8.77
N PHE A 295 -3.30 -14.42 -10.08
CA PHE A 295 -4.45 -14.52 -10.96
C PHE A 295 -4.81 -15.98 -11.21
N ASP A 296 -6.13 -16.28 -11.19
CA ASP A 296 -6.65 -17.66 -11.25
C ASP A 296 -6.25 -18.36 -12.56
N GLN A 297 -6.50 -17.70 -13.69
CA GLN A 297 -6.09 -18.17 -15.02
C GLN A 297 -5.72 -16.97 -15.90
N LEU A 298 -4.57 -17.07 -16.56
CA LEU A 298 -4.10 -16.08 -17.54
C LEU A 298 -3.16 -16.75 -18.54
N ARG A 299 -3.00 -16.15 -19.71
CA ARG A 299 -1.91 -16.49 -20.61
C ARG A 299 -0.71 -15.61 -20.30
N VAL A 300 0.45 -16.21 -20.19
CA VAL A 300 1.75 -15.54 -19.99
C VAL A 300 2.64 -15.90 -21.17
N ASN A 301 3.01 -14.91 -21.97
CA ASN A 301 3.75 -15.13 -23.23
C ASN A 301 3.09 -16.20 -24.10
N GLY A 302 1.75 -16.16 -24.21
CA GLY A 302 0.94 -17.12 -24.97
C GLY A 302 0.66 -18.46 -24.26
N VAL A 303 1.32 -18.76 -23.13
CA VAL A 303 1.16 -20.03 -22.38
C VAL A 303 0.16 -19.86 -21.25
N LEU A 304 -0.85 -20.75 -21.19
CA LEU A 304 -1.83 -20.75 -20.10
C LEU A 304 -1.16 -21.11 -18.77
N LYS A 305 -1.32 -20.27 -17.79
CA LYS A 305 -0.91 -20.49 -16.40
C LYS A 305 -2.11 -20.33 -15.46
N SER A 306 -2.07 -21.04 -14.35
CA SER A 306 -3.08 -20.95 -13.28
C SER A 306 -2.40 -20.61 -11.98
N ASP A 307 -3.10 -19.86 -11.10
CA ASP A 307 -2.60 -19.42 -9.80
C ASP A 307 -1.20 -18.79 -9.91
N TYR A 308 -1.09 -17.79 -10.78
CA TYR A 308 0.19 -17.21 -11.16
C TYR A 308 0.26 -15.71 -10.87
N SER A 309 1.37 -15.28 -10.30
CA SER A 309 1.72 -13.87 -10.09
C SER A 309 2.77 -13.46 -11.12
N PRO A 310 2.40 -12.66 -12.14
CA PRO A 310 3.31 -12.34 -13.23
C PRO A 310 4.46 -11.44 -12.77
N VAL A 311 5.57 -11.47 -13.54
CA VAL A 311 6.77 -10.70 -13.23
C VAL A 311 7.16 -9.78 -14.38
N LYS A 312 8.03 -8.82 -14.10
CA LYS A 312 8.55 -7.86 -15.07
C LYS A 312 8.99 -8.52 -16.38
N GLY A 313 8.57 -7.94 -17.49
CA GLY A 313 8.92 -8.37 -18.85
C GLY A 313 7.96 -9.43 -19.44
N GLU A 314 7.03 -9.95 -18.67
CA GLU A 314 6.02 -10.89 -19.18
C GLU A 314 4.87 -10.14 -19.85
N LYS A 315 4.40 -10.69 -20.99
CA LYS A 315 3.15 -10.31 -21.65
C LYS A 315 2.03 -11.18 -21.13
N ILE A 316 0.94 -10.56 -20.74
CA ILE A 316 -0.19 -11.24 -20.11
C ILE A 316 -1.51 -10.87 -20.77
N GLU A 317 -2.40 -11.85 -20.90
CA GLU A 317 -3.77 -11.68 -21.39
C GLU A 317 -4.73 -12.61 -20.65
N ALA A 318 -6.03 -12.27 -20.67
CA ALA A 318 -7.05 -13.11 -20.07
C ALA A 318 -7.09 -14.49 -20.77
N ALA A 319 -7.23 -15.57 -19.98
CA ALA A 319 -7.58 -16.87 -20.52
C ALA A 319 -9.03 -16.79 -21.00
N ASN A 320 -9.25 -17.04 -22.28
CA ASN A 320 -10.60 -17.12 -22.87
C ASN A 320 -11.36 -18.32 -22.32
#